data_8f472794f07615944043e742f7f0a343
#
_entry.id   8f472794f07615944043e742f7f0a343
#
_cell.length_a   1.000
_cell.length_b   1.000
_cell.length_c   1.000
_cell.angle_alpha   90.00
_cell.angle_beta   90.00
_cell.angle_gamma   90.00
#
_symmetry.space_group_name_H-M   'P 1'
#
loop_
_entity.id
_entity.type
_entity.pdbx_description
1 polymer ?
#
loop_
_entity_poly.entity_id
_entity_poly.type
_entity_poly.pdbx_seq_one_letter_code
_entity_poly.pdbx_strand_id
1 'polypeptide(L)'
;MAWKYNTRTIRVGKAWVDDNGVQHPRNWSIWSDADKTAAGLTWEDDPAPFDNRFYWGRDADGNLIERSLVDVNEVDEDGDPLLDENGDQVVTLGLKSQWKQTIKEQAASMLAPTDWMVIKASEVADYSLPSDVATARAAIRAASNTIEASIDGASDMAAFVALWDAPVDSDGNPTGNAPINDWPE
;
A
#
# COMPACT_ATOMS: atom_id res chain seq x y z
N MET A 1 2.90 -0.17 22.70
CA MET A 1 3.93 -0.04 23.77
C MET A 1 3.44 -0.66 25.06
N ALA A 2 4.14 -1.67 25.59
CA ALA A 2 3.71 -2.34 26.81
C ALA A 2 4.92 -2.84 27.63
N TRP A 3 4.77 -2.84 28.96
CA TRP A 3 5.66 -3.56 29.83
C TRP A 3 5.26 -5.03 29.87
N LYS A 4 6.23 -5.92 29.72
CA LYS A 4 6.03 -7.37 29.79
C LYS A 4 6.87 -8.00 30.88
N TYR A 5 6.32 -9.03 31.51
CA TYR A 5 7.03 -10.01 32.31
C TYR A 5 6.89 -11.35 31.60
N ASN A 6 7.99 -11.85 31.05
CA ASN A 6 7.97 -12.95 30.08
C ASN A 6 7.03 -12.61 28.91
N THR A 7 6.03 -13.42 28.63
CA THR A 7 5.01 -13.20 27.57
C THR A 7 3.79 -12.43 28.03
N ARG A 8 3.68 -12.13 29.36
CA ARG A 8 2.50 -11.52 29.96
C ARG A 8 2.61 -10.00 29.99
N THR A 9 1.64 -9.30 29.42
CA THR A 9 1.54 -7.83 29.51
C THR A 9 1.17 -7.41 30.94
N ILE A 10 1.97 -6.53 31.54
CA ILE A 10 1.75 -5.96 32.86
C ILE A 10 1.15 -4.56 32.72
N ARG A 11 -0.07 -4.42 33.24
CA ARG A 11 -0.82 -3.16 33.11
C ARG A 11 -0.37 -2.14 34.16
N VAL A 12 -0.05 -0.92 33.69
CA VAL A 12 0.25 0.21 34.57
C VAL A 12 -0.89 0.45 35.58
N GLY A 13 -0.54 0.72 36.81
CA GLY A 13 -1.52 0.95 37.91
C GLY A 13 -2.15 -0.32 38.48
N LYS A 14 -1.70 -1.51 38.06
CA LYS A 14 -2.11 -2.80 38.64
C LYS A 14 -0.94 -3.48 39.32
N ALA A 15 -1.19 -4.06 40.51
CA ALA A 15 -0.23 -4.96 41.14
C ALA A 15 -0.17 -6.27 40.34
N TRP A 16 0.98 -6.93 40.38
CA TRP A 16 1.19 -8.20 39.69
C TRP A 16 2.10 -9.12 40.51
N VAL A 17 2.11 -10.39 40.17
CA VAL A 17 2.92 -11.42 40.85
C VAL A 17 3.83 -12.04 39.79
N ASP A 18 5.11 -12.21 40.13
CA ASP A 18 6.06 -12.92 39.31
C ASP A 18 5.97 -14.45 39.44
N ASP A 19 6.77 -15.20 38.70
CA ASP A 19 6.73 -16.66 38.70
C ASP A 19 7.30 -17.26 39.99
N ASN A 20 7.99 -16.45 40.83
CA ASN A 20 8.48 -16.86 42.15
C ASN A 20 7.49 -16.54 43.26
N GLY A 21 6.30 -16.01 42.93
CA GLY A 21 5.27 -15.65 43.89
C GLY A 21 5.51 -14.29 44.57
N VAL A 22 6.46 -13.50 44.14
CA VAL A 22 6.73 -12.16 44.68
C VAL A 22 5.66 -11.19 44.20
N GLN A 23 5.01 -10.50 45.13
CA GLN A 23 4.01 -9.49 44.82
C GLN A 23 4.67 -8.15 44.56
N HIS A 24 4.42 -7.61 43.36
CA HIS A 24 4.85 -6.28 42.96
C HIS A 24 3.71 -5.27 43.10
N PRO A 25 3.96 -4.10 43.72
CA PRO A 25 2.91 -3.13 44.02
C PRO A 25 2.41 -2.44 42.74
N ARG A 26 1.20 -1.86 42.80
CA ARG A 26 0.59 -1.17 41.63
C ARG A 26 1.34 0.06 41.13
N ASN A 27 2.25 0.63 41.96
CA ASN A 27 3.05 1.79 41.60
C ASN A 27 4.40 1.42 40.97
N TRP A 28 4.61 0.17 40.57
CA TRP A 28 5.84 -0.29 39.91
C TRP A 28 6.22 0.54 38.67
N SER A 29 5.25 1.19 38.02
CA SER A 29 5.48 1.99 36.83
C SER A 29 6.38 3.21 37.03
N ILE A 30 6.45 3.71 38.29
CA ILE A 30 7.35 4.83 38.67
C ILE A 30 8.71 4.37 39.14
N TRP A 31 9.01 3.07 39.14
CA TRP A 31 10.33 2.55 39.46
C TRP A 31 11.36 2.99 38.45
N SER A 32 12.63 3.00 38.86
CA SER A 32 13.72 3.19 37.92
C SER A 32 13.74 2.05 36.89
N ASP A 33 14.37 2.30 35.75
CA ASP A 33 14.52 1.26 34.72
C ASP A 33 15.37 0.08 35.22
N ALA A 34 16.33 0.35 36.10
CA ALA A 34 17.11 -0.69 36.75
C ALA A 34 16.25 -1.59 37.64
N ASP A 35 15.33 -1.00 38.45
CA ASP A 35 14.42 -1.77 39.31
C ASP A 35 13.40 -2.57 38.50
N LYS A 36 12.88 -2.00 37.41
CA LYS A 36 11.99 -2.71 36.48
C LYS A 36 12.70 -3.89 35.85
N THR A 37 13.92 -3.70 35.37
CA THR A 37 14.73 -4.78 34.81
C THR A 37 15.05 -5.85 35.85
N ALA A 38 15.40 -5.44 37.09
CA ALA A 38 15.64 -6.38 38.17
C ALA A 38 14.41 -7.20 38.56
N ALA A 39 13.21 -6.65 38.40
CA ALA A 39 11.94 -7.35 38.53
C ALA A 39 11.56 -8.21 37.31
N GLY A 40 12.40 -8.29 36.29
CA GLY A 40 12.17 -9.05 35.06
C GLY A 40 11.20 -8.39 34.09
N LEU A 41 10.91 -7.09 34.26
CA LEU A 41 10.10 -6.34 33.31
C LEU A 41 10.93 -5.92 32.09
N THR A 42 10.38 -6.14 30.92
CA THR A 42 10.92 -5.66 29.63
C THR A 42 9.94 -4.71 28.99
N TRP A 43 10.46 -3.67 28.35
CA TRP A 43 9.66 -2.78 27.54
C TRP A 43 9.57 -3.33 26.12
N GLU A 44 8.37 -3.42 25.60
CA GLU A 44 8.13 -3.79 24.21
C GLU A 44 7.38 -2.67 23.49
N ASP A 45 7.99 -2.15 22.46
CA ASP A 45 7.36 -1.15 21.62
C ASP A 45 6.29 -1.80 20.74
N ASP A 46 5.25 -1.03 20.42
CA ASP A 46 4.28 -1.47 19.43
C ASP A 46 5.01 -1.68 18.09
N PRO A 47 4.64 -2.70 17.34
CA PRO A 47 5.19 -2.88 16.00
C PRO A 47 5.01 -1.60 15.18
N ALA A 48 5.98 -1.26 14.36
CA ALA A 48 5.87 -0.13 13.45
C ALA A 48 4.58 -0.24 12.62
N PRO A 49 3.87 0.87 12.36
CA PRO A 49 2.71 0.84 11.49
C PRO A 49 3.09 0.33 10.11
N PHE A 50 2.18 -0.30 9.43
CA PHE A 50 2.33 -0.76 8.05
C PHE A 50 1.25 -0.14 7.16
N ASP A 51 1.53 -0.08 5.86
CA ASP A 51 0.58 0.42 4.88
C ASP A 51 -0.34 -0.73 4.40
N ASN A 52 -1.61 -0.64 4.73
CA ASN A 52 -2.63 -1.64 4.38
C ASN A 52 -2.94 -1.70 2.87
N ARG A 53 -2.45 -0.76 2.08
CA ARG A 53 -2.51 -0.84 0.61
C ARG A 53 -1.67 -2.01 0.09
N PHE A 54 -0.57 -2.34 0.77
CA PHE A 54 0.44 -3.30 0.33
C PHE A 54 0.51 -4.56 1.19
N TYR A 55 0.10 -4.47 2.46
CA TYR A 55 0.25 -5.55 3.43
C TYR A 55 -1.07 -5.88 4.11
N TRP A 56 -1.30 -7.18 4.37
CA TRP A 56 -2.46 -7.64 5.13
C TRP A 56 -2.31 -7.46 6.64
N GLY A 57 -1.07 -7.41 7.14
CA GLY A 57 -0.78 -7.38 8.56
C GLY A 57 0.62 -7.91 8.85
N ARG A 58 0.77 -8.53 10.02
CA ARG A 58 1.99 -9.20 10.45
C ARG A 58 1.69 -10.64 10.85
N ASP A 59 2.65 -11.52 10.59
CA ASP A 59 2.63 -12.89 11.06
C ASP A 59 2.96 -12.99 12.56
N ALA A 60 3.02 -14.23 13.10
CA ALA A 60 3.34 -14.48 14.50
C ALA A 60 4.76 -14.04 14.90
N ASP A 61 5.68 -13.96 13.92
CA ASP A 61 7.07 -13.56 14.11
C ASP A 61 7.26 -12.05 13.92
N GLY A 62 6.19 -11.32 13.58
CA GLY A 62 6.18 -9.87 13.38
C GLY A 62 6.55 -9.41 11.96
N ASN A 63 6.77 -10.33 11.01
CA ASN A 63 7.05 -9.98 9.62
C ASN A 63 5.79 -9.51 8.91
N LEU A 64 5.95 -8.59 7.95
CA LEU A 64 4.83 -8.10 7.15
C LEU A 64 4.33 -9.19 6.20
N ILE A 65 3.01 -9.37 6.13
CA ILE A 65 2.34 -10.28 5.19
C ILE A 65 1.99 -9.48 3.95
N GLU A 66 2.71 -9.73 2.87
CA GLU A 66 2.52 -9.01 1.60
C GLU A 66 1.21 -9.43 0.90
N ARG A 67 0.58 -8.47 0.25
CA ARG A 67 -0.50 -8.75 -0.72
C ARG A 67 0.12 -9.24 -2.02
N SER A 68 -0.60 -10.07 -2.79
CA SER A 68 -0.10 -10.53 -4.09
C SER A 68 0.06 -9.37 -5.06
N LEU A 69 1.23 -9.29 -5.73
CA LEU A 69 1.46 -8.37 -6.85
C LEU A 69 0.79 -8.83 -8.14
N VAL A 70 0.64 -10.16 -8.29
CA VAL A 70 0.10 -10.79 -9.50
C VAL A 70 -1.30 -11.33 -9.24
N ASP A 71 -2.08 -11.47 -10.29
CA ASP A 71 -3.40 -12.07 -10.23
C ASP A 71 -3.30 -13.54 -9.84
N VAL A 72 -4.26 -13.99 -9.04
CA VAL A 72 -4.35 -15.36 -8.54
C VAL A 72 -5.62 -16.01 -9.06
N ASN A 73 -5.46 -17.12 -9.76
CA ASN A 73 -6.59 -17.97 -10.12
C ASN A 73 -7.06 -18.72 -8.88
N GLU A 74 -8.31 -18.54 -8.52
CA GLU A 74 -8.88 -19.22 -7.36
C GLU A 74 -9.14 -20.70 -7.69
N VAL A 75 -8.95 -21.53 -6.68
CA VAL A 75 -9.24 -22.97 -6.76
C VAL A 75 -10.20 -23.36 -5.64
N ASP A 76 -10.95 -24.42 -5.84
CA ASP A 76 -11.81 -25.00 -4.82
C ASP A 76 -11.03 -25.85 -3.80
N GLU A 77 -11.75 -26.53 -2.88
CA GLU A 77 -11.15 -27.35 -1.84
C GLU A 77 -10.38 -28.58 -2.38
N ASP A 78 -10.72 -29.03 -3.60
CA ASP A 78 -10.10 -30.17 -4.29
C ASP A 78 -8.88 -29.73 -5.13
N GLY A 79 -8.67 -28.40 -5.27
CA GLY A 79 -7.60 -27.81 -6.07
C GLY A 79 -7.96 -27.61 -7.55
N ASP A 80 -9.21 -27.82 -7.90
CA ASP A 80 -9.72 -27.56 -9.25
C ASP A 80 -10.04 -26.07 -9.46
N PRO A 81 -10.01 -25.56 -10.71
CA PRO A 81 -10.34 -24.18 -11.00
C PRO A 81 -11.72 -23.77 -10.47
N LEU A 82 -11.78 -22.76 -9.62
CA LEU A 82 -13.04 -22.19 -9.16
C LEU A 82 -13.66 -21.38 -10.30
N LEU A 83 -14.85 -21.76 -10.72
CA LEU A 83 -15.59 -21.10 -11.80
C LEU A 83 -16.76 -20.29 -11.25
N ASP A 84 -17.05 -19.16 -11.89
CA ASP A 84 -18.22 -18.35 -11.61
C ASP A 84 -19.50 -18.96 -12.23
N GLU A 85 -20.63 -18.27 -12.08
CA GLU A 85 -21.93 -18.71 -12.61
C GLU A 85 -22.01 -18.77 -14.16
N ASN A 86 -21.05 -18.14 -14.86
CA ASN A 86 -20.94 -18.16 -16.32
C ASN A 86 -19.97 -19.24 -16.81
N GLY A 87 -19.25 -19.91 -15.89
CA GLY A 87 -18.20 -20.88 -16.19
C GLY A 87 -16.82 -20.26 -16.40
N ASP A 88 -16.64 -18.98 -16.08
CA ASP A 88 -15.36 -18.30 -16.18
C ASP A 88 -14.54 -18.50 -14.90
N GLN A 89 -13.21 -18.61 -15.05
CA GLN A 89 -12.28 -18.75 -13.92
C GLN A 89 -12.37 -17.53 -12.99
N VAL A 90 -12.63 -17.79 -11.71
CA VAL A 90 -12.58 -16.74 -10.68
C VAL A 90 -11.13 -16.31 -10.45
N VAL A 91 -10.85 -15.02 -10.59
CA VAL A 91 -9.52 -14.45 -10.45
C VAL A 91 -9.55 -13.36 -9.38
N THR A 92 -8.71 -13.51 -8.36
CA THR A 92 -8.43 -12.41 -7.44
C THR A 92 -7.33 -11.53 -8.01
N LEU A 93 -7.66 -10.27 -8.31
CA LEU A 93 -6.70 -9.34 -8.91
C LEU A 93 -5.58 -9.01 -7.94
N GLY A 94 -4.35 -9.13 -8.42
CA GLY A 94 -3.15 -8.66 -7.73
C GLY A 94 -3.03 -7.13 -7.71
N LEU A 95 -2.12 -6.61 -6.89
CA LEU A 95 -1.95 -5.16 -6.74
C LEU A 95 -1.60 -4.46 -8.07
N LYS A 96 -0.82 -5.10 -8.94
CA LYS A 96 -0.48 -4.52 -10.25
C LYS A 96 -1.73 -4.30 -11.10
N SER A 97 -2.60 -5.28 -11.21
CA SER A 97 -3.85 -5.17 -11.98
C SER A 97 -4.81 -4.15 -11.39
N GLN A 98 -4.97 -4.13 -10.06
CA GLN A 98 -5.80 -3.15 -9.35
C GLN A 98 -5.31 -1.72 -9.59
N TRP A 99 -4.00 -1.48 -9.47
CA TRP A 99 -3.44 -0.14 -9.65
C TRP A 99 -3.42 0.31 -11.11
N LYS A 100 -3.16 -0.59 -12.07
CA LYS A 100 -3.31 -0.26 -13.50
C LYS A 100 -4.76 0.13 -13.85
N GLN A 101 -5.76 -0.52 -13.25
CA GLN A 101 -7.14 -0.10 -13.41
C GLN A 101 -7.36 1.31 -12.86
N THR A 102 -6.87 1.60 -11.66
CA THR A 102 -6.94 2.94 -11.06
C THR A 102 -6.29 4.01 -11.94
N ILE A 103 -5.10 3.74 -12.51
CA ILE A 103 -4.40 4.65 -13.42
C ILE A 103 -5.23 4.92 -14.70
N LYS A 104 -5.84 3.88 -15.28
CA LYS A 104 -6.73 4.04 -16.44
C LYS A 104 -7.96 4.88 -16.12
N GLU A 105 -8.56 4.70 -14.95
CA GLU A 105 -9.69 5.50 -14.47
C GLU A 105 -9.30 6.97 -14.28
N GLN A 106 -8.12 7.25 -13.72
CA GLN A 106 -7.58 8.59 -13.59
C GLN A 106 -7.34 9.24 -14.98
N ALA A 107 -6.70 8.53 -15.89
CA ALA A 107 -6.49 9.00 -17.26
C ALA A 107 -7.82 9.30 -17.97
N ALA A 108 -8.80 8.41 -17.85
CA ALA A 108 -10.14 8.62 -18.39
C ALA A 108 -10.81 9.87 -17.81
N SER A 109 -10.70 10.07 -16.50
CA SER A 109 -11.23 11.28 -15.83
C SER A 109 -10.58 12.57 -16.35
N MET A 110 -9.26 12.57 -16.60
CA MET A 110 -8.55 13.71 -17.17
C MET A 110 -8.90 13.97 -18.63
N LEU A 111 -9.20 12.94 -19.41
CA LEU A 111 -9.59 13.05 -20.82
C LEU A 111 -11.03 13.47 -21.04
N ALA A 112 -11.93 13.07 -20.14
CA ALA A 112 -13.39 13.27 -20.27
C ALA A 112 -13.82 14.71 -20.56
N PRO A 113 -13.27 15.76 -19.93
CA PRO A 113 -13.69 17.14 -20.21
C PRO A 113 -13.53 17.57 -21.67
N THR A 114 -12.65 16.92 -22.42
CA THR A 114 -12.33 17.25 -23.82
C THR A 114 -12.80 16.20 -24.83
N ASP A 115 -13.47 15.12 -24.41
CA ASP A 115 -13.94 14.05 -25.30
C ASP A 115 -14.95 14.56 -26.33
N TRP A 116 -15.83 15.47 -25.93
CA TRP A 116 -16.79 16.07 -26.85
C TRP A 116 -16.11 16.83 -28.00
N MET A 117 -14.92 17.40 -27.78
CA MET A 117 -14.14 18.10 -28.84
C MET A 117 -13.64 17.12 -29.89
N VAL A 118 -13.23 15.92 -29.47
CA VAL A 118 -12.79 14.85 -30.37
C VAL A 118 -13.95 14.35 -31.21
N ILE A 119 -15.11 14.10 -30.57
CA ILE A 119 -16.33 13.69 -31.28
C ILE A 119 -16.75 14.77 -32.27
N LYS A 120 -16.79 16.05 -31.83
CA LYS A 120 -17.15 17.16 -32.73
C LYS A 120 -16.19 17.28 -33.92
N ALA A 121 -14.87 17.06 -33.71
CA ALA A 121 -13.91 17.10 -34.79
C ALA A 121 -14.06 15.96 -35.79
N SER A 122 -14.67 14.84 -35.40
CA SER A 122 -14.99 13.73 -36.30
C SER A 122 -16.31 13.88 -37.06
N GLU A 123 -17.25 14.66 -36.54
CA GLU A 123 -18.61 14.79 -37.10
C GLU A 123 -18.84 16.09 -37.88
N VAL A 124 -18.08 17.17 -37.57
CA VAL A 124 -18.27 18.51 -38.11
C VAL A 124 -17.08 18.88 -39.00
N ALA A 125 -17.31 18.96 -40.30
CA ALA A 125 -16.24 19.16 -41.32
C ALA A 125 -15.40 20.43 -41.10
N ASP A 126 -16.00 21.51 -40.59
CA ASP A 126 -15.34 22.80 -40.38
C ASP A 126 -14.78 22.97 -38.94
N TYR A 127 -14.77 21.91 -38.13
CA TYR A 127 -14.21 21.96 -36.79
C TYR A 127 -12.97 21.07 -36.69
N SER A 128 -11.85 21.67 -36.28
CA SER A 128 -10.61 20.97 -35.98
C SER A 128 -10.37 20.91 -34.47
N LEU A 129 -9.87 19.79 -33.97
CA LEU A 129 -9.46 19.71 -32.57
C LEU A 129 -8.34 20.71 -32.31
N PRO A 130 -8.46 21.62 -31.31
CA PRO A 130 -7.39 22.55 -30.97
C PRO A 130 -6.07 21.82 -30.66
N SER A 131 -4.96 22.36 -31.15
CA SER A 131 -3.65 21.70 -31.09
C SER A 131 -3.13 21.51 -29.63
N ASP A 132 -3.43 22.47 -28.76
CA ASP A 132 -3.14 22.43 -27.33
C ASP A 132 -3.92 21.30 -26.63
N VAL A 133 -5.20 21.15 -26.96
CA VAL A 133 -6.03 20.02 -26.47
C VAL A 133 -5.49 18.70 -26.99
N ALA A 134 -5.12 18.60 -28.27
CA ALA A 134 -4.56 17.39 -28.83
C ALA A 134 -3.24 17.01 -28.11
N THR A 135 -2.38 18.00 -27.85
CA THR A 135 -1.10 17.82 -27.17
C THR A 135 -1.31 17.38 -25.70
N ALA A 136 -2.18 18.06 -24.95
CA ALA A 136 -2.49 17.70 -23.57
C ALA A 136 -3.05 16.28 -23.47
N ARG A 137 -3.98 15.91 -24.35
CA ARG A 137 -4.55 14.53 -24.41
C ARG A 137 -3.50 13.48 -24.73
N ALA A 138 -2.55 13.79 -25.64
CA ALA A 138 -1.45 12.89 -25.94
C ALA A 138 -0.51 12.72 -24.73
N ALA A 139 -0.22 13.79 -23.99
CA ALA A 139 0.60 13.77 -22.80
C ALA A 139 -0.05 12.91 -21.68
N ILE A 140 -1.37 13.06 -21.45
CA ILE A 140 -2.10 12.23 -20.47
C ILE A 140 -2.00 10.74 -20.81
N ARG A 141 -2.19 10.36 -22.09
CA ARG A 141 -2.08 8.95 -22.51
C ARG A 141 -0.64 8.42 -22.37
N ALA A 142 0.35 9.26 -22.71
CA ALA A 142 1.76 8.88 -22.57
C ALA A 142 2.12 8.66 -21.09
N ALA A 143 1.68 9.55 -20.20
CA ALA A 143 1.87 9.40 -18.76
C ALA A 143 1.21 8.13 -18.22
N SER A 144 -0.06 7.86 -18.57
CA SER A 144 -0.75 6.61 -18.19
C SER A 144 0.07 5.39 -18.58
N ASN A 145 0.54 5.32 -19.84
CA ASN A 145 1.35 4.20 -20.34
C ASN A 145 2.68 4.06 -19.56
N THR A 146 3.34 5.18 -19.25
CA THR A 146 4.59 5.18 -18.48
C THR A 146 4.37 4.69 -17.05
N ILE A 147 3.32 5.16 -16.39
CA ILE A 147 2.96 4.72 -15.03
C ILE A 147 2.61 3.22 -15.03
N GLU A 148 1.80 2.77 -15.99
CA GLU A 148 1.45 1.33 -16.12
C GLU A 148 2.71 0.48 -16.36
N ALA A 149 3.65 0.95 -17.19
CA ALA A 149 4.91 0.24 -17.41
C ALA A 149 5.78 0.19 -16.12
N SER A 150 5.78 1.25 -15.31
CA SER A 150 6.47 1.26 -14.02
C SER A 150 5.86 0.26 -13.04
N ILE A 151 4.53 0.17 -13.01
CA ILE A 151 3.80 -0.83 -12.22
C ILE A 151 4.19 -2.26 -12.65
N ASP A 152 4.17 -2.53 -13.96
CA ASP A 152 4.54 -3.85 -14.49
C ASP A 152 6.00 -4.20 -14.24
N GLY A 153 6.88 -3.20 -14.29
CA GLY A 153 8.32 -3.36 -14.08
C GLY A 153 8.74 -3.64 -12.63
N ALA A 154 7.88 -3.38 -11.65
CA ALA A 154 8.19 -3.69 -10.24
C ALA A 154 8.38 -5.20 -10.05
N SER A 155 9.59 -5.63 -9.65
CA SER A 155 9.94 -7.06 -9.51
C SER A 155 9.42 -7.70 -8.24
N ASP A 156 9.25 -6.90 -7.18
CA ASP A 156 8.88 -7.31 -5.84
C ASP A 156 8.10 -6.20 -5.12
N MET A 157 7.66 -6.48 -3.89
CA MET A 157 6.88 -5.54 -3.09
C MET A 157 7.65 -4.26 -2.77
N ALA A 158 8.94 -4.33 -2.52
CA ALA A 158 9.76 -3.15 -2.21
C ALA A 158 9.84 -2.22 -3.42
N ALA A 159 10.11 -2.76 -4.63
CA ALA A 159 10.10 -2.02 -5.88
C ALA A 159 8.72 -1.45 -6.19
N PHE A 160 7.66 -2.19 -5.88
CA PHE A 160 6.29 -1.72 -6.07
C PHE A 160 5.95 -0.55 -5.14
N VAL A 161 6.27 -0.65 -3.86
CA VAL A 161 6.04 0.42 -2.86
C VAL A 161 6.83 1.68 -3.21
N ALA A 162 8.05 1.54 -3.73
CA ALA A 162 8.90 2.67 -4.14
C ALA A 162 8.28 3.55 -5.25
N LEU A 163 7.25 3.07 -5.96
CA LEU A 163 6.51 3.88 -6.93
C LEU A 163 5.76 5.07 -6.30
N TRP A 164 5.53 5.06 -4.99
CA TRP A 164 4.93 6.16 -4.23
C TRP A 164 5.95 7.14 -3.64
N ASP A 165 7.25 6.82 -3.77
CA ASP A 165 8.30 7.67 -3.26
C ASP A 165 8.70 8.69 -4.34
N ALA A 166 8.64 9.98 -4.01
CA ALA A 166 9.15 11.02 -4.89
C ALA A 166 10.68 10.91 -4.99
N PRO A 167 11.26 11.05 -6.20
CA PRO A 167 12.71 11.09 -6.35
C PRO A 167 13.27 12.28 -5.58
N VAL A 168 14.43 12.09 -4.93
CA VAL A 168 15.07 13.13 -4.13
C VAL A 168 16.51 13.37 -4.60
N ASP A 169 17.01 14.59 -4.40
CA ASP A 169 18.41 14.94 -4.61
C ASP A 169 19.30 14.45 -3.44
N SER A 170 20.61 14.76 -3.51
CA SER A 170 21.57 14.39 -2.48
C SER A 170 21.29 15.03 -1.11
N ASP A 171 20.51 16.09 -1.07
CA ASP A 171 20.14 16.82 0.14
C ASP A 171 18.78 16.38 0.70
N GLY A 172 18.11 15.42 0.01
CA GLY A 172 16.81 14.86 0.38
C GLY A 172 15.61 15.69 -0.08
N ASN A 173 15.79 16.67 -0.98
CA ASN A 173 14.69 17.46 -1.51
C ASN A 173 14.04 16.74 -2.71
N PRO A 174 12.70 16.74 -2.83
CA PRO A 174 12.03 16.15 -3.97
C PRO A 174 12.45 16.84 -5.29
N THR A 175 12.76 16.04 -6.31
CA THR A 175 13.16 16.50 -7.64
C THR A 175 12.08 16.27 -8.71
N GLY A 176 10.96 15.65 -8.33
CA GLY A 176 9.84 15.36 -9.23
C GLY A 176 8.69 14.70 -8.47
N ASN A 177 7.68 14.28 -9.22
CA ASN A 177 6.56 13.53 -8.66
C ASN A 177 6.96 12.07 -8.41
N ALA A 178 6.25 11.41 -7.50
CA ALA A 178 6.33 9.96 -7.36
C ALA A 178 5.91 9.28 -8.69
N PRO A 179 6.58 8.20 -9.13
CA PRO A 179 6.28 7.55 -10.42
C PRO A 179 4.81 7.20 -10.62
N ILE A 180 4.09 6.86 -9.55
CA ILE A 180 2.65 6.53 -9.60
C ILE A 180 1.76 7.75 -9.85
N ASN A 181 2.25 8.96 -9.64
CA ASN A 181 1.53 10.22 -9.76
C ASN A 181 2.20 11.20 -10.74
N ASP A 182 3.02 10.69 -11.67
CA ASP A 182 3.74 11.53 -12.64
C ASP A 182 2.86 11.89 -13.84
N TRP A 183 1.80 12.65 -13.55
CA TRP A 183 0.87 13.19 -14.54
C TRP A 183 1.35 14.53 -15.08
N PRO A 184 1.04 14.88 -16.36
CA PRO A 184 1.31 16.22 -16.91
C PRO A 184 0.53 17.28 -16.14
N GLU A 185 1.17 18.46 -15.97
CA GLU A 185 0.55 19.67 -15.39
C GLU A 185 -0.49 20.33 -16.31
#